data_a614b0f4c27ef687a1057dd1f7cdee8f
#
_entry.id   a614b0f4c27ef687a1057dd1f7cdee8f
#
_cell.length_a   1.000
_cell.length_b   1.000
_cell.length_c   1.000
_cell.angle_alpha   90.00
_cell.angle_beta   90.00
_cell.angle_gamma   90.00
#
_symmetry.space_group_name_H-M   'P 1'
#
loop_
_entity.id
_entity.type
_entity.pdbx_description
1 polymer ?
#
loop_
_entity_poly.entity_id
_entity_poly.type
_entity_poly.pdbx_seq_one_letter_code
_entity_poly.pdbx_strand_id
1 'polypeptide(L)'
;MKNKLARLILTSSIVVAPNVSAVELYDDGTNNVTIGGFIDARVIHTQGQTEIVNGASRISFDFSRKLKNQWTALALLEWGVNPVGSSDILYNNRFESIQDEFLYNRLGYVGIAHEKYGQVTVGKQWGAWYDVVYSTNYSLVWDGNAAGVYTYNKDDGAINGTGRGDKLLQYRNNYGDFSFVAQVQFKNNDFYTCDIEAISESACQTLWENGSNIAQQVEFNSTYGAAVTYSVNTDLKLTAGFNRGELNVNYTSGRLQSVNDFIYGAGVTWGNFDSKGIYFSANINKNENHDTDNLGRLIKDAVGLESLLSYRFENDIRTFVAYNIFDAGTDYVIQPNFNADPNDNFKRQFSVFGIHYLFDADTIVYIEARKDFSDFTSADKEQEYQMGLSEDDGIAIGFHYTL
;
A
#
# COMPACT_ATOMS: atom_id res chain seq x y z
N MET A 1 -47.02 22.04 1.27
CA MET A 1 -46.29 21.05 2.09
C MET A 1 -45.47 20.20 1.13
N LYS A 2 -44.16 20.50 1.01
CA LYS A 2 -43.24 19.76 0.14
C LYS A 2 -42.52 18.75 1.01
N ASN A 3 -42.75 17.48 0.81
CA ASN A 3 -42.04 16.38 1.44
C ASN A 3 -40.59 16.39 0.98
N LYS A 4 -39.66 16.73 1.87
CA LYS A 4 -38.25 16.43 1.69
C LYS A 4 -38.08 14.95 1.99
N LEU A 5 -38.05 14.11 0.96
CA LEU A 5 -37.47 12.77 1.08
C LEU A 5 -35.99 12.95 1.39
N ALA A 6 -35.61 12.59 2.60
CA ALA A 6 -34.20 12.39 2.93
C ALA A 6 -33.69 11.24 2.05
N ARG A 7 -32.80 11.54 1.11
CA ARG A 7 -32.02 10.53 0.42
C ARG A 7 -31.10 9.89 1.47
N LEU A 8 -31.44 8.69 1.89
CA LEU A 8 -30.54 7.82 2.63
C LEU A 8 -29.48 7.37 1.61
N ILE A 9 -28.36 8.04 1.58
CA ILE A 9 -27.16 7.56 0.87
C ILE A 9 -26.72 6.35 1.67
N LEU A 10 -26.83 5.15 1.06
CA LEU A 10 -26.23 3.94 1.57
C LEU A 10 -24.70 4.16 1.54
N THR A 11 -24.15 4.68 2.62
CA THR A 11 -22.71 4.63 2.85
C THR A 11 -22.40 3.18 3.24
N SER A 12 -22.29 2.29 2.24
CA SER A 12 -21.47 1.10 2.42
C SER A 12 -20.10 1.63 2.83
N SER A 13 -19.66 1.28 4.03
CA SER A 13 -18.30 1.59 4.49
C SER A 13 -17.33 0.75 3.66
N ILE A 14 -17.15 1.15 2.40
CA ILE A 14 -15.97 0.84 1.62
C ILE A 14 -14.83 1.45 2.43
N VAL A 15 -13.75 0.72 2.64
CA VAL A 15 -12.48 1.30 3.06
C VAL A 15 -12.34 2.58 2.29
N VAL A 16 -12.33 3.69 3.01
CA VAL A 16 -12.27 5.00 2.40
C VAL A 16 -10.86 5.11 1.83
N ALA A 17 -10.69 4.68 0.59
CA ALA A 17 -9.81 5.42 -0.28
C ALA A 17 -10.19 6.91 -0.13
N PRO A 18 -9.24 7.84 -0.09
CA PRO A 18 -9.54 9.27 0.00
C PRO A 18 -10.71 9.57 -0.93
N ASN A 19 -11.68 10.36 -0.48
CA ASN A 19 -12.93 10.62 -1.19
C ASN A 19 -12.64 10.90 -2.67
N VAL A 20 -12.64 9.86 -3.48
CA VAL A 20 -12.52 9.99 -4.92
C VAL A 20 -13.89 10.47 -5.35
N SER A 21 -13.97 11.69 -5.82
CA SER A 21 -15.15 12.19 -6.52
C SER A 21 -15.39 11.25 -7.69
N ALA A 22 -16.45 10.45 -7.64
CA ALA A 22 -16.78 9.55 -8.73
C ALA A 22 -17.88 10.18 -9.57
N VAL A 23 -17.71 10.18 -10.87
CA VAL A 23 -18.70 10.66 -11.83
C VAL A 23 -19.71 9.53 -12.09
N GLU A 24 -20.99 9.80 -11.84
CA GLU A 24 -22.06 8.88 -12.18
C GLU A 24 -22.22 8.82 -13.71
N LEU A 25 -21.98 7.63 -14.28
CA LEU A 25 -22.17 7.37 -15.70
C LEU A 25 -23.58 6.88 -16.04
N TYR A 26 -24.17 6.12 -15.11
CA TYR A 26 -25.48 5.53 -15.30
C TYR A 26 -26.16 5.23 -13.97
N ASP A 27 -27.45 5.58 -13.85
CA ASP A 27 -28.33 5.17 -12.75
C ASP A 27 -29.77 5.03 -13.26
N ASP A 28 -30.34 3.82 -13.23
CA ASP A 28 -31.74 3.53 -13.53
C ASP A 28 -32.58 3.24 -12.28
N GLY A 29 -32.02 3.50 -11.10
CA GLY A 29 -32.62 3.20 -9.80
C GLY A 29 -32.41 1.76 -9.34
N THR A 30 -31.99 0.86 -10.23
CA THR A 30 -31.62 -0.54 -9.94
C THR A 30 -30.16 -0.80 -10.14
N ASN A 31 -29.61 -0.36 -11.26
CA ASN A 31 -28.19 -0.44 -11.60
C ASN A 31 -27.57 0.95 -11.49
N ASN A 32 -26.36 1.01 -10.97
CA ASN A 32 -25.55 2.23 -10.92
C ASN A 32 -24.15 1.90 -11.41
N VAL A 33 -23.57 2.79 -12.22
CA VAL A 33 -22.19 2.72 -12.71
C VAL A 33 -21.54 4.06 -12.50
N THR A 34 -20.41 4.05 -11.80
CA THR A 34 -19.58 5.24 -11.60
C THR A 34 -18.18 5.04 -12.17
N ILE A 35 -17.57 6.13 -12.61
CA ILE A 35 -16.16 6.20 -12.96
C ILE A 35 -15.44 7.06 -11.95
N GLY A 36 -14.26 6.63 -11.51
CA GLY A 36 -13.41 7.35 -10.59
C GLY A 36 -11.95 7.20 -10.97
N GLY A 37 -11.09 7.72 -10.13
CA GLY A 37 -9.66 7.68 -10.33
C GLY A 37 -9.03 9.06 -10.31
N PHE A 38 -7.79 9.14 -10.73
CA PHE A 38 -7.07 10.41 -10.82
C PHE A 38 -5.90 10.31 -11.80
N ILE A 39 -5.46 11.47 -12.28
CA ILE A 39 -4.22 11.65 -13.04
C ILE A 39 -3.27 12.49 -12.17
N ASP A 40 -2.07 12.01 -12.00
CA ASP A 40 -1.00 12.69 -11.25
C ASP A 40 0.30 12.62 -12.04
N ALA A 41 0.87 13.77 -12.33
CA ALA A 41 2.16 13.90 -12.97
C ALA A 41 3.03 14.89 -12.18
N ARG A 42 4.29 14.54 -12.00
CA ARG A 42 5.21 15.33 -11.18
C ARG A 42 6.62 15.39 -11.75
N VAL A 43 7.28 16.52 -11.53
CA VAL A 43 8.73 16.64 -11.68
C VAL A 43 9.34 16.24 -10.35
N ILE A 44 10.22 15.28 -10.36
CA ILE A 44 10.95 14.81 -9.16
C ILE A 44 12.45 14.99 -9.37
N HIS A 45 13.15 15.40 -8.32
CA HIS A 45 14.59 15.38 -8.23
C HIS A 45 15.01 14.53 -7.04
N THR A 46 15.72 13.43 -7.29
CA THR A 46 16.26 12.52 -6.30
C THR A 46 17.41 11.73 -6.93
N GLN A 47 18.32 11.15 -6.14
CA GLN A 47 19.45 10.34 -6.64
C GLN A 47 20.29 11.07 -7.72
N GLY A 48 20.40 12.41 -7.59
CA GLY A 48 21.13 13.24 -8.55
C GLY A 48 20.49 13.39 -9.94
N GLN A 49 19.25 12.91 -10.13
CA GLN A 49 18.52 12.93 -11.41
C GLN A 49 17.24 13.76 -11.28
N THR A 50 16.75 14.27 -12.41
CA THR A 50 15.47 14.99 -12.47
C THR A 50 14.66 14.46 -13.63
N GLU A 51 13.44 13.98 -13.33
CA GLU A 51 12.53 13.44 -14.34
C GLU A 51 11.08 13.89 -14.12
N ILE A 52 10.27 13.71 -15.16
CA ILE A 52 8.80 13.74 -15.05
C ILE A 52 8.33 12.31 -14.87
N VAL A 53 7.63 12.04 -13.77
CA VAL A 53 7.18 10.69 -13.44
C VAL A 53 5.67 10.64 -13.21
N ASN A 54 5.10 9.45 -13.40
CA ASN A 54 3.71 9.15 -13.08
C ASN A 54 3.51 9.04 -11.56
N GLY A 55 2.51 9.75 -11.03
CA GLY A 55 2.12 9.69 -9.62
C GLY A 55 1.16 8.56 -9.28
N ALA A 56 1.31 7.38 -9.87
CA ALA A 56 0.41 6.24 -9.69
C ALA A 56 -1.04 6.53 -10.12
N SER A 57 -1.18 7.26 -11.25
CA SER A 57 -2.46 7.57 -11.87
C SER A 57 -3.30 6.31 -12.09
N ARG A 58 -4.63 6.45 -11.99
CA ARG A 58 -5.54 5.31 -12.08
C ARG A 58 -6.92 5.69 -12.59
N ILE A 59 -7.61 4.72 -13.13
CA ILE A 59 -9.03 4.80 -13.51
C ILE A 59 -9.78 3.60 -12.92
N SER A 60 -10.95 3.83 -12.35
CA SER A 60 -11.81 2.78 -11.82
C SER A 60 -13.22 2.85 -12.36
N PHE A 61 -13.89 1.70 -12.40
CA PHE A 61 -15.31 1.55 -12.65
C PHE A 61 -15.93 0.77 -11.52
N ASP A 62 -16.92 1.38 -10.87
CA ASP A 62 -17.74 0.75 -9.85
C ASP A 62 -19.09 0.41 -10.42
N PHE A 63 -19.52 -0.82 -10.20
CA PHE A 63 -20.81 -1.35 -10.62
C PHE A 63 -21.60 -1.80 -9.40
N SER A 64 -22.83 -1.33 -9.26
CA SER A 64 -23.74 -1.85 -8.25
C SER A 64 -25.11 -2.14 -8.83
N ARG A 65 -25.76 -3.20 -8.30
CA ARG A 65 -27.11 -3.58 -8.68
C ARG A 65 -27.92 -3.99 -7.47
N LYS A 66 -29.05 -3.33 -7.27
CA LYS A 66 -30.04 -3.70 -6.24
C LYS A 66 -30.68 -5.05 -6.58
N LEU A 67 -30.62 -5.96 -5.66
CA LEU A 67 -31.24 -7.28 -5.73
C LEU A 67 -32.46 -7.36 -4.83
N LYS A 68 -33.12 -8.53 -4.80
CA LYS A 68 -34.22 -8.79 -3.87
C LYS A 68 -33.74 -8.79 -2.41
N ASN A 69 -34.65 -8.51 -1.49
CA ASN A 69 -34.41 -8.58 -0.04
C ASN A 69 -33.25 -7.71 0.44
N GLN A 70 -33.10 -6.49 -0.10
CA GLN A 70 -32.09 -5.50 0.30
C GLN A 70 -30.63 -5.93 0.03
N TRP A 71 -30.40 -6.95 -0.75
CA TRP A 71 -29.08 -7.30 -1.23
C TRP A 71 -28.67 -6.39 -2.38
N THR A 72 -27.38 -6.16 -2.49
CA THR A 72 -26.75 -5.45 -3.61
C THR A 72 -25.61 -6.30 -4.16
N ALA A 73 -25.63 -6.58 -5.46
CA ALA A 73 -24.44 -7.08 -6.15
C ALA A 73 -23.52 -5.91 -6.45
N LEU A 74 -22.22 -6.12 -6.35
CA LEU A 74 -21.20 -5.10 -6.59
C LEU A 74 -20.02 -5.71 -7.34
N ALA A 75 -19.35 -4.88 -8.14
CA ALA A 75 -18.08 -5.19 -8.75
C ALA A 75 -17.27 -3.91 -8.88
N LEU A 76 -15.95 -4.02 -8.77
CA LEU A 76 -14.99 -2.94 -9.02
C LEU A 76 -13.90 -3.45 -9.95
N LEU A 77 -13.52 -2.60 -10.89
CA LEU A 77 -12.34 -2.76 -11.73
C LEU A 77 -11.51 -1.48 -11.65
N GLU A 78 -10.23 -1.59 -11.33
CA GLU A 78 -9.29 -0.47 -11.31
C GLU A 78 -8.02 -0.83 -12.05
N TRP A 79 -7.60 0.06 -12.94
CA TRP A 79 -6.31 -0.01 -13.63
C TRP A 79 -5.45 1.19 -13.24
N GLY A 80 -4.16 0.95 -13.07
CA GLY A 80 -3.16 1.99 -13.11
C GLY A 80 -3.00 2.48 -14.56
N VAL A 81 -2.76 3.78 -14.69
CA VAL A 81 -2.56 4.45 -15.98
C VAL A 81 -1.20 5.12 -15.95
N ASN A 82 -0.37 4.93 -16.96
CA ASN A 82 0.89 5.65 -17.09
C ASN A 82 0.81 6.68 -18.23
N PRO A 83 0.45 7.94 -17.93
CA PRO A 83 0.29 8.98 -18.96
C PRO A 83 1.60 9.67 -19.36
N VAL A 84 2.72 9.41 -18.66
CA VAL A 84 3.98 10.13 -18.87
C VAL A 84 5.09 9.28 -19.49
N GLY A 85 4.92 7.95 -19.54
CA GLY A 85 5.94 7.01 -20.02
C GLY A 85 6.80 6.43 -18.90
N SER A 86 7.81 5.63 -19.26
CA SER A 86 8.74 5.01 -18.33
C SER A 86 9.65 6.04 -17.65
N SER A 87 10.13 5.67 -16.47
CA SER A 87 11.08 6.44 -15.67
C SER A 87 12.25 5.55 -15.25
N ASP A 88 13.44 6.12 -15.19
CA ASP A 88 14.64 5.45 -14.68
C ASP A 88 14.80 5.67 -13.16
N ILE A 89 14.07 6.62 -12.58
CA ILE A 89 14.15 6.93 -11.14
C ILE A 89 13.28 5.96 -10.34
N LEU A 90 13.91 5.18 -9.48
CA LEU A 90 13.27 4.38 -8.45
C LEU A 90 13.22 5.20 -7.15
N TYR A 91 12.16 5.95 -6.91
CA TYR A 91 12.03 6.86 -5.75
C TYR A 91 11.12 6.34 -4.64
N ASN A 92 10.53 5.20 -4.84
CA ASN A 92 9.62 4.54 -3.91
C ASN A 92 9.60 3.05 -4.29
N ASN A 93 9.20 2.16 -3.38
CA ASN A 93 8.99 0.75 -3.70
C ASN A 93 7.82 0.51 -4.68
N ARG A 94 7.45 1.53 -5.43
CA ARG A 94 6.40 1.51 -6.45
C ARG A 94 6.97 1.22 -7.82
N PHE A 95 6.99 -0.03 -8.20
CA PHE A 95 7.25 -0.45 -9.59
C PHE A 95 6.33 0.24 -10.62
N GLU A 96 5.17 0.71 -10.17
CA GLU A 96 4.20 1.41 -11.00
C GLU A 96 4.77 2.66 -11.69
N SER A 97 5.78 3.30 -11.11
CA SER A 97 6.39 4.51 -11.67
C SER A 97 7.35 4.22 -12.83
N ILE A 98 7.87 3.00 -12.91
CA ILE A 98 8.84 2.58 -13.94
C ILE A 98 8.24 1.68 -15.03
N GLN A 99 6.92 1.44 -14.99
CA GLN A 99 6.28 0.58 -15.99
C GLN A 99 6.08 1.30 -17.32
N ASP A 100 6.45 0.62 -18.40
CA ASP A 100 6.20 1.08 -19.78
C ASP A 100 4.73 0.88 -20.21
N GLU A 101 3.99 0.00 -19.55
CA GLU A 101 2.62 -0.31 -19.91
C GLU A 101 1.68 0.84 -19.60
N PHE A 102 0.89 1.26 -20.61
CA PHE A 102 -0.12 2.32 -20.42
C PHE A 102 -1.18 1.95 -19.39
N LEU A 103 -1.60 0.68 -19.34
CA LEU A 103 -2.56 0.15 -18.37
C LEU A 103 -2.01 -1.09 -17.67
N TYR A 104 -2.14 -1.14 -16.34
CA TYR A 104 -1.78 -2.30 -15.53
C TYR A 104 -2.83 -2.56 -14.46
N ASN A 105 -2.98 -3.84 -14.07
CA ASN A 105 -4.02 -4.28 -13.15
C ASN A 105 -3.72 -3.83 -11.71
N ARG A 106 -4.70 -3.15 -11.09
CA ARG A 106 -4.60 -2.74 -9.68
C ARG A 106 -5.62 -3.46 -8.79
N LEU A 107 -6.90 -3.35 -9.10
CA LEU A 107 -7.98 -4.00 -8.35
C LEU A 107 -8.99 -4.63 -9.31
N GLY A 108 -9.61 -5.74 -8.87
CA GLY A 108 -10.67 -6.38 -9.61
C GLY A 108 -11.39 -7.38 -8.72
N TYR A 109 -12.60 -7.05 -8.26
CA TYR A 109 -13.38 -7.94 -7.42
C TYR A 109 -14.88 -7.86 -7.71
N VAL A 110 -15.60 -8.88 -7.29
CA VAL A 110 -17.06 -8.97 -7.33
C VAL A 110 -17.58 -9.44 -5.98
N GLY A 111 -18.80 -9.05 -5.62
CA GLY A 111 -19.36 -9.46 -4.35
C GLY A 111 -20.83 -9.14 -4.17
N ILE A 112 -21.30 -9.38 -2.97
CA ILE A 112 -22.65 -9.02 -2.52
C ILE A 112 -22.57 -8.32 -1.17
N ALA A 113 -23.46 -7.36 -0.97
CA ALA A 113 -23.59 -6.60 0.26
C ALA A 113 -25.03 -6.55 0.74
N HIS A 114 -25.21 -6.47 2.05
CA HIS A 114 -26.48 -6.25 2.72
C HIS A 114 -26.26 -5.40 3.95
N GLU A 115 -27.10 -4.39 4.17
CA GLU A 115 -26.96 -3.45 5.28
C GLU A 115 -26.76 -4.12 6.66
N LYS A 116 -27.53 -5.17 6.92
CA LYS A 116 -27.48 -5.92 8.19
C LYS A 116 -26.39 -6.98 8.25
N TYR A 117 -26.09 -7.63 7.13
CA TYR A 117 -25.25 -8.84 7.10
C TYR A 117 -23.84 -8.57 6.58
N GLY A 118 -23.53 -7.31 6.24
CA GLY A 118 -22.22 -6.93 5.74
C GLY A 118 -22.01 -7.29 4.27
N GLN A 119 -20.75 -7.38 3.88
CA GLN A 119 -20.32 -7.55 2.51
C GLN A 119 -19.37 -8.74 2.40
N VAL A 120 -19.54 -9.54 1.34
CA VAL A 120 -18.59 -10.58 0.93
C VAL A 120 -18.10 -10.27 -0.46
N THR A 121 -16.79 -10.26 -0.65
CA THR A 121 -16.13 -9.97 -1.94
C THR A 121 -15.07 -11.00 -2.27
N VAL A 122 -14.86 -11.25 -3.57
CA VAL A 122 -13.86 -12.17 -4.11
C VAL A 122 -13.08 -11.48 -5.23
N GLY A 123 -11.76 -11.52 -5.17
CA GLY A 123 -10.88 -10.98 -6.20
C GLY A 123 -9.66 -10.25 -5.65
N LYS A 124 -9.01 -9.45 -6.51
CA LYS A 124 -7.89 -8.58 -6.13
C LYS A 124 -8.43 -7.32 -5.48
N GLN A 125 -8.10 -7.11 -4.21
CA GLN A 125 -8.65 -6.01 -3.40
C GLN A 125 -7.73 -5.66 -2.23
N TRP A 126 -7.98 -4.50 -1.61
CA TRP A 126 -7.23 -4.11 -0.42
C TRP A 126 -7.43 -5.10 0.72
N GLY A 127 -6.31 -5.52 1.30
CA GLY A 127 -6.27 -6.47 2.39
C GLY A 127 -6.77 -5.92 3.72
N ALA A 128 -7.13 -6.81 4.65
CA ALA A 128 -7.57 -6.44 5.99
C ALA A 128 -6.49 -5.66 6.76
N TRP A 129 -5.22 -5.96 6.54
CA TRP A 129 -4.10 -5.25 7.15
C TRP A 129 -4.07 -3.78 6.76
N TYR A 130 -4.41 -3.45 5.51
CA TYR A 130 -4.45 -2.07 5.05
C TYR A 130 -5.41 -1.20 5.86
N ASP A 131 -6.50 -1.74 6.40
CA ASP A 131 -7.43 -1.01 7.27
C ASP A 131 -6.79 -0.50 8.56
N VAL A 132 -5.69 -1.12 9.02
CA VAL A 132 -4.95 -0.71 10.22
C VAL A 132 -4.05 0.49 9.93
N VAL A 133 -3.46 0.54 8.74
CA VAL A 133 -2.31 1.42 8.46
C VAL A 133 -2.58 2.52 7.43
N TYR A 134 -3.65 2.46 6.65
CA TYR A 134 -3.91 3.39 5.53
C TYR A 134 -3.95 4.86 5.92
N SER A 135 -4.29 5.16 7.18
CA SER A 135 -4.48 6.53 7.65
C SER A 135 -3.20 7.38 7.70
N THR A 136 -2.03 6.79 7.55
CA THR A 136 -0.75 7.49 7.42
C THR A 136 -0.35 7.73 5.98
N ASN A 137 -1.04 7.12 5.00
CA ASN A 137 -0.68 7.09 3.60
C ASN A 137 -1.35 8.20 2.78
N TYR A 138 -1.04 9.47 3.07
CA TYR A 138 -1.59 10.65 2.39
C TYR A 138 -0.55 11.53 1.69
N SER A 139 0.73 11.20 1.76
CA SER A 139 1.75 11.81 0.91
C SER A 139 1.53 11.38 -0.55
N LEU A 140 1.62 12.31 -1.48
CA LEU A 140 1.42 12.02 -2.90
C LEU A 140 2.66 11.42 -3.56
N VAL A 141 3.86 11.80 -3.09
CA VAL A 141 5.15 11.40 -3.70
C VAL A 141 5.77 10.23 -2.95
N TRP A 142 6.06 10.40 -1.66
CA TRP A 142 6.70 9.40 -0.81
C TRP A 142 5.75 8.97 0.29
N ASP A 143 4.93 7.98 0.00
CA ASP A 143 4.11 7.34 1.02
C ASP A 143 4.95 6.45 1.94
N GLY A 144 4.30 5.94 2.99
CA GLY A 144 4.95 5.09 3.97
C GLY A 144 5.35 3.73 3.39
N ASN A 145 6.51 3.24 3.79
CA ASN A 145 6.98 1.90 3.49
C ASN A 145 7.45 1.12 4.73
N ALA A 146 7.02 1.57 5.92
CA ALA A 146 7.26 0.91 7.20
C ALA A 146 6.04 0.13 7.71
N ALA A 147 4.89 0.25 7.02
CA ALA A 147 3.64 -0.38 7.44
C ALA A 147 3.51 -1.86 7.03
N GLY A 148 4.48 -2.43 6.33
CA GLY A 148 4.43 -3.82 5.85
C GLY A 148 3.30 -4.09 4.84
N VAL A 149 2.94 -3.09 4.04
CA VAL A 149 1.98 -3.20 2.94
C VAL A 149 2.69 -3.51 1.64
N TYR A 150 3.79 -2.81 1.37
CA TYR A 150 4.60 -2.92 0.16
C TYR A 150 5.79 -3.83 0.43
N THR A 151 5.55 -5.12 0.40
CA THR A 151 6.54 -6.14 0.73
C THR A 151 7.34 -6.59 -0.50
N TYR A 152 8.53 -7.17 -0.25
CA TYR A 152 9.41 -7.77 -1.26
C TYR A 152 9.91 -6.79 -2.32
N ASN A 153 9.91 -5.48 -2.02
CA ASN A 153 10.36 -4.40 -2.91
C ASN A 153 9.75 -4.43 -4.33
N LYS A 154 8.62 -5.12 -4.53
CA LYS A 154 8.10 -5.40 -5.87
C LYS A 154 6.62 -5.26 -6.01
N ASP A 155 5.87 -5.80 -5.08
CA ASP A 155 4.43 -5.87 -5.14
C ASP A 155 3.82 -5.12 -3.97
N ASP A 156 2.69 -4.53 -4.20
CA ASP A 156 1.97 -3.78 -3.17
C ASP A 156 1.10 -4.68 -2.29
N GLY A 157 1.71 -5.70 -1.70
CA GLY A 157 1.07 -6.69 -0.86
C GLY A 157 0.16 -7.64 -1.62
N ALA A 158 0.34 -7.78 -2.95
CA ALA A 158 -0.45 -8.67 -3.78
C ALA A 158 -0.25 -10.13 -3.38
N ILE A 159 1.00 -10.50 -3.11
CA ILE A 159 1.39 -11.90 -2.91
C ILE A 159 1.02 -12.44 -1.54
N ASN A 160 1.10 -11.63 -0.50
CA ASN A 160 0.82 -12.03 0.89
C ASN A 160 -0.48 -11.47 1.46
N GLY A 161 -1.22 -10.67 0.69
CA GLY A 161 -2.54 -10.19 1.05
C GLY A 161 -2.60 -9.00 2.02
N THR A 162 -1.49 -8.29 2.21
CA THR A 162 -1.43 -7.12 3.12
C THR A 162 -1.83 -5.82 2.45
N GLY A 163 -1.56 -5.67 1.16
CA GLY A 163 -1.92 -4.52 0.35
C GLY A 163 -3.05 -4.83 -0.62
N ARG A 164 -2.83 -4.67 -1.93
CA ARG A 164 -3.77 -5.05 -3.00
C ARG A 164 -3.68 -6.56 -3.27
N GLY A 165 -4.13 -7.34 -2.30
CA GLY A 165 -3.97 -8.79 -2.29
C GLY A 165 -4.70 -9.50 -3.42
N ASP A 166 -4.02 -10.43 -4.09
CA ASP A 166 -4.57 -11.31 -5.12
C ASP A 166 -5.43 -12.42 -4.50
N LYS A 167 -6.45 -12.87 -5.22
CA LYS A 167 -7.26 -14.08 -4.87
C LYS A 167 -7.85 -14.04 -3.45
N LEU A 168 -8.20 -12.86 -2.96
CA LEU A 168 -8.83 -12.69 -1.65
C LEU A 168 -10.31 -13.09 -1.67
N LEU A 169 -10.74 -13.80 -0.63
CA LEU A 169 -12.11 -13.85 -0.16
C LEU A 169 -12.18 -13.02 1.12
N GLN A 170 -13.04 -12.00 1.15
CA GLN A 170 -13.09 -11.05 2.25
C GLN A 170 -14.52 -10.82 2.72
N TYR A 171 -14.70 -10.74 4.04
CA TYR A 171 -15.93 -10.34 4.69
C TYR A 171 -15.72 -9.05 5.47
N ARG A 172 -16.63 -8.06 5.29
CA ARG A 172 -16.65 -6.78 6.01
C ARG A 172 -18.02 -6.53 6.61
N ASN A 173 -18.06 -5.97 7.82
CA ASN A 173 -19.30 -5.52 8.44
C ASN A 173 -19.04 -4.41 9.46
N ASN A 174 -20.09 -3.64 9.75
CA ASN A 174 -20.11 -2.60 10.78
C ASN A 174 -21.13 -2.97 11.85
N TYR A 175 -20.75 -2.79 13.11
CA TYR A 175 -21.61 -3.06 14.24
C TYR A 175 -21.48 -1.96 15.29
N GLY A 176 -22.39 -0.97 15.27
CA GLY A 176 -22.27 0.23 16.07
C GLY A 176 -20.98 1.01 15.75
N ASP A 177 -20.17 1.24 16.76
CA ASP A 177 -18.91 1.96 16.62
C ASP A 177 -17.74 1.07 16.15
N PHE A 178 -18.01 -0.21 15.90
CA PHE A 178 -17.00 -1.16 15.41
C PHE A 178 -17.18 -1.45 13.93
N SER A 179 -16.07 -1.40 13.19
CA SER A 179 -15.95 -1.97 11.84
C SER A 179 -14.96 -3.12 11.91
N PHE A 180 -15.24 -4.20 11.21
CA PHE A 180 -14.31 -5.33 11.16
C PHE A 180 -14.24 -5.93 9.77
N VAL A 181 -13.09 -6.51 9.48
CA VAL A 181 -12.80 -7.24 8.26
C VAL A 181 -12.09 -8.53 8.60
N ALA A 182 -12.41 -9.58 7.88
CA ALA A 182 -11.69 -10.85 7.89
C ALA A 182 -11.48 -11.32 6.45
N GLN A 183 -10.33 -11.93 6.19
CA GLN A 183 -9.96 -12.39 4.85
C GLN A 183 -9.22 -13.71 4.86
N VAL A 184 -9.32 -14.39 3.74
CA VAL A 184 -8.45 -15.49 3.35
C VAL A 184 -7.94 -15.20 1.95
N GLN A 185 -6.63 -15.34 1.75
CA GLN A 185 -6.02 -15.38 0.42
C GLN A 185 -5.73 -16.84 0.07
N PHE A 186 -6.22 -17.28 -1.08
CA PHE A 186 -5.89 -18.61 -1.56
C PHE A 186 -4.46 -18.62 -2.11
N LYS A 187 -3.84 -19.83 -2.16
CA LYS A 187 -2.48 -20.00 -2.65
C LYS A 187 -2.22 -19.17 -3.91
N ASN A 188 -1.16 -18.37 -3.87
CA ASN A 188 -0.72 -17.56 -5.00
C ASN A 188 0.36 -18.30 -5.84
N ASN A 189 0.77 -17.68 -6.93
CA ASN A 189 1.87 -18.18 -7.74
C ASN A 189 3.19 -17.97 -7.01
N ASP A 190 4.20 -18.73 -7.39
CA ASP A 190 5.56 -18.55 -6.97
C ASP A 190 6.09 -17.18 -7.43
N PHE A 191 7.04 -16.69 -6.70
CA PHE A 191 7.66 -15.41 -6.95
C PHE A 191 9.18 -15.55 -6.74
N TYR A 192 9.97 -14.79 -7.50
CA TYR A 192 11.43 -14.90 -7.47
C TYR A 192 12.06 -13.63 -6.93
N THR A 193 13.02 -13.77 -6.03
CA THR A 193 13.82 -12.67 -5.50
C THR A 193 15.31 -12.98 -5.62
N CYS A 194 16.12 -11.92 -5.60
CA CYS A 194 17.58 -12.03 -5.71
C CYS A 194 18.24 -11.08 -4.71
N ASP A 195 19.48 -11.43 -4.33
CA ASP A 195 20.34 -10.57 -3.51
C ASP A 195 20.97 -9.43 -4.35
N ILE A 196 20.13 -8.75 -5.16
CA ILE A 196 20.54 -7.62 -6.02
C ILE A 196 19.37 -6.64 -6.06
N GLU A 197 19.61 -5.37 -5.75
CA GLU A 197 18.62 -4.31 -5.84
C GLU A 197 18.23 -3.97 -7.29
N ALA A 198 17.04 -3.44 -7.48
CA ALA A 198 16.52 -2.93 -8.76
C ALA A 198 16.52 -3.94 -9.92
N ILE A 199 16.54 -5.24 -9.63
CA ILE A 199 16.42 -6.29 -10.64
C ILE A 199 14.96 -6.76 -10.76
N SER A 200 14.50 -7.00 -11.98
CA SER A 200 13.14 -7.50 -12.20
C SER A 200 12.97 -8.95 -11.71
N GLU A 201 11.76 -9.32 -11.31
CA GLU A 201 11.43 -10.69 -10.94
C GLU A 201 11.78 -11.69 -12.07
N SER A 202 11.51 -11.34 -13.33
CA SER A 202 11.84 -12.18 -14.49
C SER A 202 13.34 -12.42 -14.64
N ALA A 203 14.17 -11.45 -14.28
CA ALA A 203 15.61 -11.60 -14.26
C ALA A 203 16.05 -12.49 -13.10
N CYS A 204 15.43 -12.36 -11.91
CA CYS A 204 15.64 -13.27 -10.78
C CYS A 204 15.24 -14.71 -11.12
N GLN A 205 14.10 -14.88 -11.79
CA GLN A 205 13.68 -16.20 -12.29
C GLN A 205 14.72 -16.80 -13.22
N THR A 206 15.24 -16.03 -14.17
CA THR A 206 16.30 -16.49 -15.08
C THR A 206 17.56 -16.91 -14.32
N LEU A 207 17.95 -16.15 -13.31
CA LEU A 207 19.08 -16.52 -12.45
C LEU A 207 18.82 -17.82 -11.67
N TRP A 208 17.61 -17.99 -11.14
CA TRP A 208 17.20 -19.22 -10.47
C TRP A 208 17.25 -20.42 -11.40
N GLU A 209 16.67 -20.34 -12.60
CA GLU A 209 16.66 -21.42 -13.60
C GLU A 209 18.07 -21.79 -14.06
N ASN A 210 19.00 -20.83 -14.04
CA ASN A 210 20.42 -21.07 -14.33
C ASN A 210 21.23 -21.55 -13.11
N GLY A 211 20.60 -21.81 -11.97
CA GLY A 211 21.24 -22.34 -10.77
C GLY A 211 22.08 -21.30 -10.00
N SER A 212 21.83 -20.03 -10.19
CA SER A 212 22.54 -18.95 -9.46
C SER A 212 22.18 -18.99 -7.98
N ASN A 213 23.19 -18.96 -7.13
CA ASN A 213 23.02 -19.02 -5.68
C ASN A 213 22.51 -17.71 -5.04
N ILE A 214 22.47 -16.63 -5.81
CA ILE A 214 21.88 -15.36 -5.35
C ILE A 214 20.38 -15.27 -5.58
N ALA A 215 19.78 -16.27 -6.27
CA ALA A 215 18.36 -16.29 -6.57
C ALA A 215 17.62 -17.28 -5.67
N GLN A 216 16.38 -16.93 -5.32
CA GLN A 216 15.49 -17.71 -4.48
C GLN A 216 14.10 -17.75 -5.11
N GLN A 217 13.41 -18.86 -4.99
CA GLN A 217 11.98 -18.97 -5.29
C GLN A 217 11.20 -18.94 -3.98
N VAL A 218 10.20 -18.06 -3.90
CA VAL A 218 9.34 -17.91 -2.73
C VAL A 218 7.94 -18.38 -3.09
N GLU A 219 7.44 -19.38 -2.38
CA GLU A 219 6.09 -19.92 -2.52
C GLU A 219 5.23 -19.46 -1.33
N PHE A 220 4.17 -18.70 -1.59
CA PHE A 220 3.18 -18.39 -0.57
C PHE A 220 2.04 -19.40 -0.57
N ASN A 221 1.82 -20.03 0.57
CA ASN A 221 0.61 -20.79 0.85
C ASN A 221 -0.59 -19.84 1.07
N SER A 222 -1.72 -20.36 1.51
CA SER A 222 -2.85 -19.50 1.86
C SER A 222 -2.50 -18.60 3.04
N THR A 223 -2.89 -17.31 2.94
CA THR A 223 -2.76 -16.35 4.04
C THR A 223 -4.13 -16.00 4.60
N TYR A 224 -4.16 -15.48 5.80
CA TYR A 224 -5.37 -14.98 6.43
C TYR A 224 -5.09 -13.77 7.31
N GLY A 225 -6.05 -12.85 7.34
CA GLY A 225 -5.92 -11.62 8.10
C GLY A 225 -7.24 -11.13 8.63
N ALA A 226 -7.18 -10.29 9.64
CA ALA A 226 -8.33 -9.59 10.19
C ALA A 226 -7.91 -8.25 10.76
N ALA A 227 -8.85 -7.29 10.73
CA ALA A 227 -8.68 -6.02 11.40
C ALA A 227 -10.00 -5.55 12.01
N VAL A 228 -9.88 -4.71 13.04
CA VAL A 228 -10.98 -4.02 13.70
C VAL A 228 -10.65 -2.54 13.80
N THR A 229 -11.65 -1.71 13.52
CA THR A 229 -11.63 -0.27 13.78
C THR A 229 -12.68 0.05 14.82
N TYR A 230 -12.29 0.78 15.86
CA TYR A 230 -13.20 1.31 16.88
C TYR A 230 -13.26 2.84 16.78
N SER A 231 -14.46 3.37 16.48
CA SER A 231 -14.73 4.80 16.47
C SER A 231 -15.06 5.25 17.89
N VAL A 232 -14.09 5.80 18.60
CA VAL A 232 -14.29 6.31 19.98
C VAL A 232 -15.25 7.48 19.98
N ASN A 233 -15.16 8.34 18.97
CA ASN A 233 -16.07 9.44 18.67
C ASN A 233 -15.92 9.82 17.17
N THR A 234 -16.47 10.97 16.77
CA THR A 234 -16.42 11.45 15.37
C THR A 234 -14.99 11.68 14.87
N ASP A 235 -14.08 12.03 15.76
CA ASP A 235 -12.71 12.44 15.38
C ASP A 235 -11.67 11.38 15.70
N LEU A 236 -11.87 10.55 16.74
CA LEU A 236 -10.89 9.56 17.20
C LEU A 236 -11.27 8.15 16.78
N LYS A 237 -10.38 7.50 16.03
CA LYS A 237 -10.48 6.09 15.65
C LYS A 237 -9.23 5.34 16.12
N LEU A 238 -9.43 4.11 16.58
CA LEU A 238 -8.38 3.16 16.92
C LEU A 238 -8.51 1.95 16.01
N THR A 239 -7.39 1.46 15.50
CA THR A 239 -7.35 0.28 14.63
C THR A 239 -6.41 -0.76 15.19
N ALA A 240 -6.70 -2.03 14.97
CA ALA A 240 -5.78 -3.13 15.27
C ALA A 240 -6.05 -4.28 14.32
N GLY A 241 -5.01 -5.06 14.01
CA GLY A 241 -5.17 -6.19 13.11
C GLY A 241 -3.91 -7.00 12.93
N PHE A 242 -4.02 -7.99 12.06
CA PHE A 242 -2.90 -8.86 11.69
C PHE A 242 -3.12 -9.44 10.29
N ASN A 243 -2.02 -9.90 9.69
CA ASN A 243 -2.02 -10.82 8.57
C ASN A 243 -0.98 -11.91 8.80
N ARG A 244 -1.30 -13.16 8.43
CA ARG A 244 -0.44 -14.31 8.64
C ARG A 244 -0.54 -15.29 7.50
N GLY A 245 0.60 -15.88 7.14
CA GLY A 245 0.71 -16.97 6.18
C GLY A 245 1.91 -17.85 6.47
N GLU A 246 2.12 -18.82 5.61
CA GLU A 246 3.31 -19.64 5.58
C GLU A 246 3.94 -19.50 4.21
N LEU A 247 5.24 -19.25 4.17
CA LEU A 247 6.01 -19.22 2.93
C LEU A 247 7.13 -20.25 2.95
N ASN A 248 7.44 -20.75 1.77
CA ASN A 248 8.56 -21.65 1.53
C ASN A 248 9.60 -20.90 0.68
N VAL A 249 10.82 -20.80 1.19
CA VAL A 249 11.96 -20.28 0.44
C VAL A 249 12.75 -21.45 -0.09
N ASN A 250 12.76 -21.59 -1.41
CA ASN A 250 13.52 -22.59 -2.14
C ASN A 250 14.85 -21.99 -2.59
N TYR A 251 15.96 -22.63 -2.26
CA TYR A 251 17.29 -22.24 -2.70
C TYR A 251 17.78 -23.13 -3.84
N THR A 252 18.55 -22.60 -4.74
CA THR A 252 19.14 -23.36 -5.87
C THR A 252 20.02 -24.55 -5.43
N SER A 253 20.51 -24.52 -4.19
CA SER A 253 21.20 -25.63 -3.56
C SER A 253 20.31 -26.85 -3.25
N GLY A 254 19.00 -26.76 -3.51
CA GLY A 254 18.01 -27.79 -3.16
C GLY A 254 17.53 -27.71 -1.71
N ARG A 255 17.95 -26.70 -0.96
CA ARG A 255 17.43 -26.45 0.39
C ARG A 255 16.05 -25.81 0.32
N LEU A 256 15.15 -26.25 1.20
CA LEU A 256 13.85 -25.67 1.48
C LEU A 256 13.85 -25.12 2.90
N GLN A 257 13.37 -23.91 3.08
CA GLN A 257 13.11 -23.32 4.37
C GLN A 257 11.66 -22.85 4.46
N SER A 258 10.88 -23.45 5.35
CA SER A 258 9.52 -22.97 5.65
C SER A 258 9.56 -22.02 6.83
N VAL A 259 8.92 -20.88 6.68
CA VAL A 259 8.79 -19.86 7.73
C VAL A 259 7.36 -19.32 7.78
N ASN A 260 6.96 -18.85 8.95
CA ASN A 260 5.70 -18.13 9.08
C ASN A 260 5.93 -16.67 8.73
N ASP A 261 5.16 -16.14 7.78
CA ASP A 261 4.98 -14.72 7.53
C ASP A 261 3.95 -14.20 8.53
N PHE A 262 4.29 -13.21 9.33
CA PHE A 262 3.36 -12.63 10.30
C PHE A 262 3.60 -11.13 10.49
N ILE A 263 2.54 -10.34 10.30
CA ILE A 263 2.49 -8.93 10.67
C ILE A 263 1.31 -8.67 11.58
N TYR A 264 1.49 -7.86 12.62
CA TYR A 264 0.42 -7.40 13.50
C TYR A 264 0.75 -6.02 14.08
N GLY A 265 -0.29 -5.29 14.46
CA GLY A 265 -0.09 -3.95 15.00
C GLY A 265 -1.38 -3.20 15.24
N ALA A 266 -1.22 -1.90 15.49
CA ALA A 266 -2.32 -1.01 15.82
C ALA A 266 -2.08 0.39 15.24
N GLY A 267 -3.15 1.14 15.07
CA GLY A 267 -3.12 2.51 14.59
C GLY A 267 -4.08 3.42 15.37
N VAL A 268 -3.83 4.70 15.26
CA VAL A 268 -4.67 5.77 15.79
C VAL A 268 -4.85 6.84 14.72
N THR A 269 -6.07 7.38 14.63
CA THR A 269 -6.38 8.50 13.73
C THR A 269 -7.20 9.53 14.50
N TRP A 270 -6.80 10.79 14.38
CA TRP A 270 -7.52 11.95 14.89
C TRP A 270 -7.85 12.93 13.78
N GLY A 271 -9.12 13.30 13.66
CA GLY A 271 -9.62 14.25 12.67
C GLY A 271 -9.90 13.61 11.31
N ASN A 272 -10.08 14.46 10.30
CA ASN A 272 -10.28 14.07 8.91
C ASN A 272 -9.28 14.85 8.04
N PHE A 273 -8.49 14.13 7.24
CA PHE A 273 -7.44 14.71 6.40
C PHE A 273 -7.96 15.76 5.39
N ASP A 274 -9.17 15.56 4.89
CA ASP A 274 -9.79 16.47 3.90
C ASP A 274 -10.51 17.67 4.53
N SER A 275 -10.68 17.65 5.84
CA SER A 275 -11.30 18.77 6.58
C SER A 275 -10.27 19.82 6.93
N LYS A 276 -10.75 21.08 7.14
CA LYS A 276 -9.92 22.14 7.70
C LYS A 276 -9.57 21.85 9.16
N GLY A 277 -8.36 22.25 9.56
CA GLY A 277 -7.85 22.02 10.90
C GLY A 277 -6.80 20.91 10.98
N ILE A 278 -6.64 20.35 12.15
CA ILE A 278 -5.62 19.35 12.46
C ILE A 278 -6.10 17.95 12.05
N TYR A 279 -5.21 17.20 11.42
CA TYR A 279 -5.28 15.77 11.26
C TYR A 279 -4.02 15.13 11.80
N PHE A 280 -4.16 14.04 12.53
CA PHE A 280 -3.04 13.22 13.00
C PHE A 280 -3.35 11.73 12.82
N SER A 281 -2.37 10.97 12.38
CA SER A 281 -2.43 9.52 12.37
C SER A 281 -1.08 8.91 12.70
N ALA A 282 -1.10 7.73 13.28
CA ALA A 282 0.10 6.91 13.48
C ALA A 282 -0.27 5.43 13.51
N ASN A 283 0.64 4.58 13.06
CA ASN A 283 0.57 3.15 13.23
C ASN A 283 1.91 2.58 13.69
N ILE A 284 1.86 1.48 14.40
CA ILE A 284 3.02 0.69 14.81
C ILE A 284 2.74 -0.78 14.50
N ASN A 285 3.74 -1.46 13.99
CA ASN A 285 3.62 -2.87 13.64
C ASN A 285 4.89 -3.66 13.99
N LYS A 286 4.70 -4.95 14.16
CA LYS A 286 5.74 -5.95 14.28
C LYS A 286 5.67 -6.86 13.06
N ASN A 287 6.81 -7.09 12.45
CA ASN A 287 7.00 -7.96 11.28
C ASN A 287 7.86 -9.16 11.69
N GLU A 288 7.44 -10.35 11.29
CA GLU A 288 8.19 -11.59 11.47
C GLU A 288 8.20 -12.33 10.12
N ASN A 289 9.36 -12.42 9.47
CA ASN A 289 9.52 -13.01 8.13
C ASN A 289 8.54 -12.46 7.10
N HIS A 290 8.24 -11.16 7.18
CA HIS A 290 7.15 -10.54 6.44
C HIS A 290 7.62 -9.72 5.25
N ASP A 291 8.81 -9.12 5.33
CA ASP A 291 9.35 -8.26 4.30
C ASP A 291 10.81 -8.58 4.00
N THR A 292 11.34 -7.99 2.96
CA THR A 292 12.75 -8.09 2.58
C THR A 292 13.47 -6.76 2.79
N ASP A 293 14.78 -6.83 2.91
CA ASP A 293 15.62 -5.66 2.74
C ASP A 293 15.66 -5.21 1.27
N ASN A 294 16.38 -4.12 0.99
CA ASN A 294 16.48 -3.56 -0.36
C ASN A 294 17.22 -4.48 -1.36
N LEU A 295 17.91 -5.51 -0.87
CA LEU A 295 18.53 -6.55 -1.70
C LEU A 295 17.62 -7.78 -1.93
N GLY A 296 16.40 -7.77 -1.39
CA GLY A 296 15.47 -8.89 -1.48
C GLY A 296 15.71 -10.02 -0.47
N ARG A 297 16.58 -9.81 0.54
CA ARG A 297 16.85 -10.82 1.58
C ARG A 297 15.76 -10.76 2.64
N LEU A 298 15.18 -11.91 2.97
CA LEU A 298 14.07 -12.00 3.92
C LEU A 298 14.49 -11.59 5.35
N ILE A 299 13.76 -10.65 5.93
CA ILE A 299 13.99 -10.10 7.27
C ILE A 299 13.31 -11.00 8.31
N LYS A 300 14.07 -11.47 9.32
CA LYS A 300 13.54 -12.30 10.40
C LYS A 300 12.51 -11.57 11.23
N ASP A 301 12.81 -10.32 11.55
CA ASP A 301 12.15 -9.56 12.61
C ASP A 301 12.38 -8.06 12.46
N ALA A 302 11.33 -7.27 12.43
CA ALA A 302 11.43 -5.82 12.35
C ALA A 302 10.27 -5.13 13.06
N VAL A 303 10.45 -3.87 13.41
CA VAL A 303 9.41 -2.96 13.91
C VAL A 303 9.22 -1.83 12.91
N GLY A 304 7.99 -1.62 12.48
CA GLY A 304 7.59 -0.49 11.64
C GLY A 304 6.79 0.53 12.44
N LEU A 305 7.04 1.81 12.17
CA LEU A 305 6.22 2.91 12.66
C LEU A 305 6.07 3.95 11.57
N GLU A 306 4.84 4.37 11.35
CA GLU A 306 4.52 5.52 10.51
C GLU A 306 3.68 6.53 11.26
N SER A 307 3.87 7.81 10.97
CA SER A 307 3.02 8.85 11.49
C SER A 307 2.88 10.00 10.49
N LEU A 308 1.75 10.70 10.55
CA LEU A 308 1.46 11.86 9.74
C LEU A 308 0.72 12.90 10.59
N LEU A 309 1.22 14.13 10.58
CA LEU A 309 0.58 15.30 11.16
C LEU A 309 0.32 16.32 10.07
N SER A 310 -0.91 16.75 9.90
CA SER A 310 -1.32 17.69 8.86
C SER A 310 -2.17 18.81 9.45
N TYR A 311 -2.11 19.98 8.82
CA TYR A 311 -3.00 21.09 9.06
C TYR A 311 -3.48 21.70 7.75
N ARG A 312 -4.80 21.73 7.53
CA ARG A 312 -5.43 22.45 6.41
C ARG A 312 -5.95 23.79 6.88
N PHE A 313 -5.41 24.85 6.30
CA PHE A 313 -5.78 26.25 6.58
C PHE A 313 -7.10 26.65 5.91
N GLU A 314 -7.66 27.78 6.34
CA GLU A 314 -8.90 28.32 5.75
C GLU A 314 -8.75 28.74 4.28
N ASN A 315 -7.53 29.06 3.83
CA ASN A 315 -7.19 29.44 2.46
C ASN A 315 -6.85 28.26 1.56
N ASP A 316 -7.26 27.04 1.95
CA ASP A 316 -7.10 25.80 1.20
C ASP A 316 -5.63 25.37 0.94
N ILE A 317 -4.69 25.92 1.71
CA ILE A 317 -3.34 25.37 1.83
C ILE A 317 -3.37 24.28 2.90
N ARG A 318 -2.78 23.12 2.58
CA ARG A 318 -2.50 22.04 3.53
C ARG A 318 -0.99 21.90 3.67
N THR A 319 -0.53 21.80 4.91
CA THR A 319 0.86 21.44 5.21
C THR A 319 0.87 20.16 6.01
N PHE A 320 1.90 19.33 5.81
CA PHE A 320 2.06 18.12 6.62
C PHE A 320 3.52 17.75 6.84
N VAL A 321 3.75 16.93 7.85
CA VAL A 321 4.96 16.17 8.06
C VAL A 321 4.57 14.71 8.28
N ALA A 322 5.25 13.81 7.55
CA ALA A 322 5.18 12.37 7.78
C ALA A 322 6.54 11.86 8.27
N TYR A 323 6.52 10.82 9.07
CA TYR A 323 7.71 10.15 9.56
C TYR A 323 7.54 8.64 9.46
N ASN A 324 8.56 8.00 8.93
CA ASN A 324 8.62 6.56 8.69
C ASN A 324 9.90 5.99 9.28
N ILE A 325 9.78 4.86 9.95
CA ILE A 325 10.91 4.06 10.39
C ILE A 325 10.57 2.57 10.32
N PHE A 326 11.42 1.81 9.66
CA PHE A 326 11.41 0.35 9.63
C PHE A 326 12.78 -0.13 10.10
N ASP A 327 12.80 -0.71 11.29
CA ASP A 327 14.03 -1.07 12.00
C ASP A 327 14.09 -2.58 12.23
N ALA A 328 15.02 -3.23 11.54
CA ALA A 328 15.33 -4.64 11.72
C ALA A 328 16.58 -4.87 12.58
N GLY A 329 17.39 -3.82 12.79
CA GLY A 329 18.62 -3.91 13.57
C GLY A 329 19.68 -4.79 12.91
N THR A 330 20.49 -5.47 13.72
CA THR A 330 21.53 -6.40 13.26
C THR A 330 21.09 -7.84 13.28
N ASP A 331 21.83 -8.73 12.59
CA ASP A 331 21.50 -10.16 12.43
C ASP A 331 20.08 -10.41 11.90
N TYR A 332 19.62 -9.52 11.04
CA TYR A 332 18.22 -9.44 10.61
C TYR A 332 17.87 -10.42 9.49
N VAL A 333 18.85 -10.91 8.71
CA VAL A 333 18.60 -11.77 7.55
C VAL A 333 18.42 -13.23 7.98
N ILE A 334 17.44 -13.91 7.38
CA ILE A 334 17.25 -15.35 7.58
C ILE A 334 18.41 -16.14 6.96
N GLN A 335 19.08 -16.91 7.80
CA GLN A 335 20.18 -17.79 7.37
C GLN A 335 19.67 -19.13 6.80
N PRO A 336 20.40 -19.73 5.82
CA PRO A 336 21.61 -19.21 5.23
C PRO A 336 21.27 -18.34 4.02
N ASN A 337 21.61 -17.08 4.10
CA ASN A 337 21.73 -16.25 2.92
C ASN A 337 23.21 -16.09 2.62
N PHE A 338 23.62 -16.14 1.35
CA PHE A 338 25.00 -16.31 0.98
C PHE A 338 25.89 -15.13 1.35
N ASN A 339 25.33 -13.94 1.49
CA ASN A 339 26.08 -12.72 1.76
C ASN A 339 25.64 -12.01 3.05
N ALA A 340 24.88 -12.67 3.92
CA ALA A 340 24.44 -12.07 5.16
C ALA A 340 25.51 -12.18 6.24
N ASP A 341 25.97 -11.06 6.75
CA ASP A 341 26.83 -10.95 7.94
C ASP A 341 25.95 -10.64 9.16
N PRO A 342 26.14 -11.31 10.31
CA PRO A 342 25.42 -10.98 11.54
C PRO A 342 25.59 -9.53 12.01
N ASN A 343 26.62 -8.83 11.54
CA ASN A 343 26.83 -7.42 11.86
C ASN A 343 26.19 -6.47 10.85
N ASP A 344 25.59 -6.98 9.75
CA ASP A 344 24.82 -6.14 8.84
C ASP A 344 23.66 -5.51 9.60
N ASN A 345 23.46 -4.20 9.41
CA ASN A 345 22.36 -3.44 10.01
C ASN A 345 21.42 -2.90 8.94
N PHE A 346 20.13 -3.03 9.18
CA PHE A 346 19.11 -2.51 8.30
C PHE A 346 18.10 -1.66 9.07
N LYS A 347 18.14 -0.35 8.78
CA LYS A 347 17.18 0.60 9.31
C LYS A 347 16.83 1.63 8.23
N ARG A 348 15.64 1.53 7.69
CA ARG A 348 15.08 2.51 6.77
C ARG A 348 14.31 3.56 7.53
N GLN A 349 14.66 4.84 7.35
CA GLN A 349 14.10 5.93 8.13
C GLN A 349 14.07 7.21 7.30
N PHE A 350 12.93 7.88 7.21
CA PHE A 350 12.82 9.15 6.51
C PHE A 350 11.65 10.00 7.03
N SER A 351 11.70 11.29 6.71
CA SER A 351 10.60 12.22 6.88
C SER A 351 10.18 12.82 5.55
N VAL A 352 8.89 13.08 5.39
CA VAL A 352 8.32 13.81 4.24
C VAL A 352 7.66 15.08 4.74
N PHE A 353 7.92 16.19 4.04
CA PHE A 353 7.30 17.49 4.27
C PHE A 353 6.52 17.87 3.03
N GLY A 354 5.26 18.25 3.19
CA GLY A 354 4.41 18.61 2.06
C GLY A 354 3.68 19.93 2.26
N ILE A 355 3.50 20.63 1.14
CA ILE A 355 2.62 21.79 0.99
C ILE A 355 1.74 21.53 -0.22
N HIS A 356 0.45 21.42 0.02
CA HIS A 356 -0.57 21.23 -1.00
C HIS A 356 -1.46 22.47 -1.08
N TYR A 357 -1.73 22.93 -2.28
CA TYR A 357 -2.75 23.92 -2.56
C TYR A 357 -3.93 23.23 -3.25
N LEU A 358 -5.09 23.24 -2.60
CA LEU A 358 -6.31 22.63 -3.09
C LEU A 358 -7.13 23.71 -3.81
N PHE A 359 -7.13 23.71 -5.14
CA PHE A 359 -7.98 24.61 -5.93
C PHE A 359 -9.47 24.31 -5.68
N ASP A 360 -9.79 23.05 -5.53
CA ASP A 360 -11.06 22.48 -5.12
C ASP A 360 -10.84 21.10 -4.48
N ALA A 361 -11.89 20.28 -4.37
CA ALA A 361 -11.80 18.94 -3.81
C ALA A 361 -10.99 17.97 -4.71
N ASP A 362 -10.92 18.25 -6.00
CA ASP A 362 -10.46 17.32 -7.03
C ASP A 362 -9.13 17.74 -7.68
N THR A 363 -8.69 19.00 -7.43
CA THR A 363 -7.53 19.60 -8.10
C THR A 363 -6.51 20.10 -7.09
N ILE A 364 -5.33 19.51 -7.07
CA ILE A 364 -4.25 19.82 -6.13
C ILE A 364 -2.96 20.11 -6.88
N VAL A 365 -2.31 21.23 -6.54
CA VAL A 365 -0.89 21.47 -6.84
C VAL A 365 -0.10 21.30 -5.57
N TYR A 366 1.02 20.61 -5.64
CA TYR A 366 1.76 20.27 -4.43
C TYR A 366 3.27 20.35 -4.62
N ILE A 367 3.95 20.54 -3.50
CA ILE A 367 5.39 20.36 -3.32
C ILE A 367 5.58 19.43 -2.15
N GLU A 368 6.38 18.38 -2.35
CA GLU A 368 6.81 17.49 -1.27
C GLU A 368 8.34 17.34 -1.28
N ALA A 369 8.92 17.20 -0.10
CA ALA A 369 10.34 16.95 0.06
C ALA A 369 10.54 15.80 1.04
N ARG A 370 11.42 14.87 0.68
CA ARG A 370 11.90 13.76 1.52
C ARG A 370 13.27 14.08 2.07
N LYS A 371 13.45 13.81 3.36
CA LYS A 371 14.75 13.76 4.01
C LYS A 371 15.02 12.36 4.50
N ASP A 372 16.05 11.75 3.98
CA ASP A 372 16.49 10.42 4.37
C ASP A 372 17.36 10.45 5.63
N PHE A 373 17.18 9.43 6.50
CA PHE A 373 17.95 9.19 7.72
C PHE A 373 18.28 7.70 7.87
N SER A 374 18.16 6.94 6.80
CA SER A 374 18.40 5.49 6.81
C SER A 374 19.82 5.16 7.27
N ASP A 375 19.96 4.03 7.92
CA ASP A 375 21.23 3.52 8.43
C ASP A 375 21.39 2.06 7.98
N PHE A 376 22.13 1.90 6.89
CA PHE A 376 22.52 0.60 6.35
C PHE A 376 24.02 0.45 6.55
N THR A 377 24.45 -0.62 7.21
CA THR A 377 25.86 -0.93 7.37
C THR A 377 26.12 -2.39 7.01
N SER A 378 27.19 -2.62 6.29
CA SER A 378 27.70 -3.94 5.97
C SER A 378 29.23 -3.96 5.95
N ALA A 379 29.82 -5.09 6.28
CA ALA A 379 31.23 -5.35 6.07
C ALA A 379 31.59 -5.34 4.57
N ASP A 380 30.65 -5.78 3.72
CA ASP A 380 30.71 -5.66 2.27
C ASP A 380 30.21 -4.29 1.81
N LYS A 381 31.12 -3.44 1.35
CA LYS A 381 30.81 -2.06 0.93
C LYS A 381 29.98 -1.97 -0.34
N GLU A 382 30.02 -2.97 -1.19
CA GLU A 382 29.14 -3.06 -2.36
C GLU A 382 27.70 -3.34 -1.92
N GLN A 383 27.47 -4.26 -0.98
CA GLN A 383 26.15 -4.48 -0.42
C GLN A 383 25.59 -3.24 0.29
N GLU A 384 26.42 -2.55 1.10
CA GLU A 384 26.03 -1.31 1.77
C GLU A 384 25.59 -0.25 0.76
N TYR A 385 26.33 -0.09 -0.34
CA TYR A 385 25.96 0.82 -1.43
C TYR A 385 24.66 0.40 -2.10
N GLN A 386 24.50 -0.87 -2.42
CA GLN A 386 23.30 -1.41 -3.08
C GLN A 386 22.05 -1.27 -2.18
N MET A 387 22.17 -1.45 -0.87
CA MET A 387 21.06 -1.22 0.07
C MET A 387 20.61 0.24 0.10
N GLY A 388 21.49 1.18 -0.16
CA GLY A 388 21.22 2.61 -0.12
C GLY A 388 20.69 3.21 -1.42
N LEU A 389 20.70 2.48 -2.54
CA LEU A 389 20.44 3.05 -3.87
C LEU A 389 19.08 3.73 -4.01
N SER A 390 18.04 3.19 -3.39
CA SER A 390 16.68 3.74 -3.45
C SER A 390 16.35 4.72 -2.32
N GLU A 391 17.27 4.89 -1.38
CA GLU A 391 17.08 5.71 -0.19
C GLU A 391 17.89 7.02 -0.30
N ASP A 392 17.22 8.11 -0.66
CA ASP A 392 17.87 9.41 -0.86
C ASP A 392 16.94 10.57 -0.49
N ASP A 393 17.52 11.74 -0.33
CA ASP A 393 16.79 13.00 -0.27
C ASP A 393 16.11 13.27 -1.61
N GLY A 394 14.97 13.93 -1.56
CA GLY A 394 14.28 14.27 -2.79
C GLY A 394 13.34 15.45 -2.64
N ILE A 395 12.99 16.05 -3.76
CA ILE A 395 11.98 17.08 -3.87
C ILE A 395 11.13 16.83 -5.12
N ALA A 396 9.82 17.05 -5.00
CA ALA A 396 8.92 16.93 -6.14
C ALA A 396 7.90 18.07 -6.15
N ILE A 397 7.51 18.45 -7.37
CA ILE A 397 6.39 19.37 -7.63
C ILE A 397 5.47 18.63 -8.57
N GLY A 398 4.18 18.58 -8.23
CA GLY A 398 3.22 17.84 -9.04
C GLY A 398 1.86 18.48 -9.13
N PHE A 399 1.09 17.93 -10.04
CA PHE A 399 -0.31 18.25 -10.29
C PHE A 399 -1.14 16.97 -10.20
N HIS A 400 -2.14 16.99 -9.34
CA HIS A 400 -3.06 15.88 -9.11
C HIS A 400 -4.48 16.34 -9.47
N TYR A 401 -5.15 15.56 -10.33
CA TYR A 401 -6.52 15.80 -10.74
C TYR A 401 -7.35 14.52 -10.57
N THR A 402 -8.37 14.60 -9.72
CA THR A 402 -9.33 13.51 -9.46
C THR A 402 -10.46 13.58 -10.47
N LEU A 403 -10.92 12.42 -10.97
CA LEU A 403 -11.99 12.28 -11.97
C LEU A 403 -13.37 12.27 -11.33
#